data_2292ccfbb892539daf25a3abc666e413
#
_entry.id   2292ccfbb892539daf25a3abc666e413
#
_cell.length_a   1.000
_cell.length_b   1.000
_cell.length_c   1.000
_cell.angle_alpha   90.00
_cell.angle_beta   90.00
_cell.angle_gamma   90.00
#
_symmetry.space_group_name_H-M   'P 1'
#
loop_
_entity.id
_entity.type
_entity.pdbx_description
1 polymer ?
#
loop_
_entity_poly.entity_id
_entity_poly.type
_entity_poly.pdbx_seq_one_letter_code
_entity_poly.pdbx_strand_id
1 'polypeptide(L)'
;MKKLHQGGCHCGAMRFECQLDPAEATSRCDCSMCAKGRFWKAIVRKEDFRILQGESELSDYQFGSKNIHHLFCRQCGIKPFGRGHMEALGGTFYAVNVACLDGTAPQEMAAGPIQYQDGRHNAWDKAPAETRHL
;
A
#
# COMPACT_ATOMS: atom_id res chain seq x y z
N MET A 1 10.58 -13.48 -7.97
CA MET A 1 11.77 -13.17 -7.14
C MET A 1 11.67 -11.74 -6.65
N LYS A 2 11.86 -11.52 -5.37
CA LYS A 2 11.83 -10.19 -4.80
C LYS A 2 12.96 -9.32 -5.32
N LYS A 3 12.66 -8.06 -5.59
CA LYS A 3 13.62 -7.06 -6.00
C LYS A 3 13.49 -5.84 -5.10
N LEU A 4 14.57 -5.10 -4.96
CA LEU A 4 14.56 -3.83 -4.25
C LEU A 4 13.91 -2.75 -5.12
N HIS A 5 12.91 -2.08 -4.56
CA HIS A 5 12.24 -0.96 -5.19
C HIS A 5 12.32 0.26 -4.29
N GLN A 6 12.36 1.43 -4.88
CA GLN A 6 12.28 2.68 -4.15
C GLN A 6 11.03 3.43 -4.54
N GLY A 7 10.56 4.26 -3.64
CA GLY A 7 9.40 5.10 -3.88
C GLY A 7 9.28 6.19 -2.84
N GLY A 8 8.19 6.89 -2.88
CA GLY A 8 7.93 7.97 -1.94
C GLY A 8 6.70 8.77 -2.32
N CYS A 9 6.54 9.92 -1.66
CA CYS A 9 5.47 10.84 -1.95
C CYS A 9 5.81 11.70 -3.18
N HIS A 10 4.84 12.45 -3.65
CA HIS A 10 5.01 13.26 -4.87
C HIS A 10 6.06 14.37 -4.71
N CYS A 11 6.06 15.06 -3.57
CA CYS A 11 7.01 16.18 -3.38
C CYS A 11 8.43 15.73 -3.03
N GLY A 12 8.63 14.43 -2.78
CA GLY A 12 9.94 13.89 -2.47
C GLY A 12 10.37 14.02 -1.01
N ALA A 13 9.56 14.65 -0.16
CA ALA A 13 9.90 14.84 1.25
C ALA A 13 10.08 13.51 1.97
N MET A 14 9.32 12.51 1.58
CA MET A 14 9.35 11.18 2.17
C MET A 14 9.78 10.16 1.12
N ARG A 15 10.77 9.31 1.48
CA ARG A 15 11.28 8.26 0.61
C ARG A 15 11.37 6.94 1.36
N PHE A 16 11.08 5.84 0.67
CA PHE A 16 11.19 4.50 1.23
C PHE A 16 11.82 3.54 0.22
N GLU A 17 12.23 2.38 0.72
CA GLU A 17 12.56 1.25 -0.14
C GLU A 17 11.87 0.01 0.39
N CYS A 18 11.57 -0.93 -0.49
CA CYS A 18 10.96 -2.19 -0.14
C CYS A 18 11.40 -3.30 -1.08
N GLN A 19 11.33 -4.52 -0.60
CA GLN A 19 11.55 -5.71 -1.40
C GLN A 19 10.20 -6.29 -1.77
N LEU A 20 9.90 -6.37 -3.05
CA LEU A 20 8.69 -7.03 -3.52
C LEU A 20 8.91 -7.67 -4.88
N ASP A 21 8.06 -8.63 -5.20
CA ASP A 21 8.06 -9.28 -6.50
C ASP A 21 6.86 -8.75 -7.29
N PRO A 22 7.11 -7.98 -8.36
CA PRO A 22 6.02 -7.39 -9.16
C PRO A 22 5.12 -8.43 -9.83
N ALA A 23 5.59 -9.68 -9.95
CA ALA A 23 4.79 -10.77 -10.52
C ALA A 23 3.77 -11.33 -9.53
N GLU A 24 3.92 -11.05 -8.24
CA GLU A 24 2.96 -11.46 -7.23
C GLU A 24 1.74 -10.57 -7.24
N ALA A 25 0.66 -11.05 -6.62
CA ALA A 25 -0.60 -10.33 -6.59
C ALA A 25 -0.49 -9.03 -5.78
N THR A 26 -1.06 -7.98 -6.33
CA THR A 26 -1.38 -6.75 -5.61
C THR A 26 -2.88 -6.73 -5.33
N SER A 27 -3.37 -5.75 -4.61
CA SER A 27 -4.80 -5.71 -4.31
C SER A 27 -5.38 -4.29 -4.35
N ARG A 28 -6.67 -4.25 -4.63
CA ARG A 28 -7.50 -3.05 -4.51
C ARG A 28 -8.75 -3.45 -3.73
N CYS A 29 -9.14 -2.62 -2.79
CA CYS A 29 -10.19 -2.91 -1.84
C CYS A 29 -11.30 -1.85 -1.96
N ASP A 30 -12.54 -2.27 -1.74
CA ASP A 30 -13.69 -1.35 -1.75
C ASP A 30 -14.10 -0.85 -0.37
N CYS A 31 -13.28 -1.06 0.66
CA CYS A 31 -13.57 -0.47 1.96
C CYS A 31 -13.64 1.06 1.84
N SER A 32 -14.27 1.70 2.83
CA SER A 32 -14.54 3.14 2.75
C SER A 32 -13.29 3.99 2.48
N MET A 33 -12.16 3.60 3.04
CA MET A 33 -10.90 4.35 2.87
C MET A 33 -10.24 4.04 1.54
N CYS A 34 -10.09 2.76 1.20
CA CYS A 34 -9.39 2.36 -0.01
C CYS A 34 -10.16 2.75 -1.28
N ALA A 35 -11.50 2.70 -1.25
CA ALA A 35 -12.30 3.11 -2.40
C ALA A 35 -12.13 4.61 -2.69
N LYS A 36 -12.18 5.44 -1.67
CA LYS A 36 -12.00 6.88 -1.85
C LYS A 36 -10.60 7.25 -2.34
N GLY A 37 -9.59 6.58 -1.80
CA GLY A 37 -8.21 6.86 -2.17
C GLY A 37 -7.75 6.14 -3.42
N ARG A 38 -8.53 5.17 -3.93
CA ARG A 38 -8.15 4.28 -5.02
C ARG A 38 -6.78 3.65 -4.75
N PHE A 39 -6.61 3.14 -3.54
CA PHE A 39 -5.34 2.66 -3.05
C PHE A 39 -4.99 1.30 -3.69
N TRP A 40 -3.87 1.27 -4.39
CA TRP A 40 -3.33 0.07 -5.03
C TRP A 40 -2.16 -0.42 -4.18
N LYS A 41 -2.35 -1.55 -3.48
CA LYS A 41 -1.39 -1.96 -2.46
C LYS A 41 -0.72 -3.28 -2.76
N ALA A 42 0.54 -3.35 -2.35
CA ALA A 42 1.31 -4.59 -2.21
C ALA A 42 1.65 -4.74 -0.74
N ILE A 43 1.39 -5.93 -0.19
CA ILE A 43 1.68 -6.21 1.21
C ILE A 43 3.12 -6.69 1.31
N VAL A 44 3.90 -6.04 2.18
CA VAL A 44 5.26 -6.46 2.47
C VAL A 44 5.44 -6.62 3.98
N ARG A 45 6.32 -7.52 4.34
CA ARG A 45 6.63 -7.75 5.75
C ARG A 45 7.55 -6.65 6.27
N LYS A 46 7.60 -6.52 7.58
CA LYS A 46 8.42 -5.51 8.26
C LYS A 46 9.88 -5.52 7.80
N GLU A 47 10.47 -6.69 7.66
CA GLU A 47 11.88 -6.82 7.27
C GLU A 47 12.15 -6.45 5.81
N ASP A 48 11.11 -6.31 5.00
CA ASP A 48 11.21 -5.97 3.58
C ASP A 48 10.88 -4.51 3.29
N PHE A 49 10.74 -3.68 4.32
CA PHE A 49 10.37 -2.26 4.18
C PHE A 49 11.28 -1.39 5.04
N ARG A 50 11.70 -0.25 4.48
CA ARG A 50 12.50 0.73 5.22
C ARG A 50 12.21 2.15 4.76
N ILE A 51 12.01 3.06 5.71
CA ILE A 51 11.91 4.48 5.43
C ILE A 51 13.34 5.04 5.29
N LEU A 52 13.60 5.69 4.18
CA LEU A 52 14.93 6.26 3.88
C LEU A 52 15.06 7.70 4.38
N GLN A 53 13.98 8.47 4.30
CA GLN A 53 13.95 9.85 4.80
C GLN A 53 12.51 10.31 4.95
N GLY A 54 12.34 11.38 5.74
CA GLY A 54 11.07 12.08 5.81
C GLY A 54 10.01 11.41 6.66
N GLU A 55 10.37 10.53 7.59
CA GLU A 55 9.38 9.93 8.51
C GLU A 55 8.60 11.01 9.25
N SER A 56 9.27 12.09 9.67
CA SER A 56 8.63 13.21 10.37
C SER A 56 7.69 14.03 9.49
N GLU A 57 7.71 13.83 8.17
CA GLU A 57 6.80 14.49 7.23
C GLU A 57 5.47 13.74 7.07
N LEU A 58 5.35 12.57 7.68
CA LEU A 58 4.14 11.75 7.58
C LEU A 58 3.14 12.14 8.64
N SER A 59 1.89 12.34 8.22
CA SER A 59 0.74 12.41 9.11
C SER A 59 0.09 11.03 9.16
N ASP A 60 -0.53 10.71 10.28
CA ASP A 60 -1.12 9.41 10.55
C ASP A 60 -2.62 9.55 10.75
N TYR A 61 -3.40 8.91 9.90
CA TYR A 61 -4.85 8.86 10.04
C TYR A 61 -5.29 7.44 10.41
N GLN A 62 -6.07 7.34 11.47
CA GLN A 62 -6.63 6.08 11.95
C GLN A 62 -8.12 6.22 12.18
N PHE A 63 -8.86 5.14 11.96
CA PHE A 63 -10.29 5.08 12.23
C PHE A 63 -10.70 3.65 12.59
N GLY A 64 -11.93 3.48 13.05
CA GLY A 64 -12.46 2.15 13.40
C GLY A 64 -11.67 1.51 14.54
N SER A 65 -11.18 0.29 14.33
CA SER A 65 -10.36 -0.43 15.30
C SER A 65 -9.00 0.20 15.55
N LYS A 66 -8.60 1.13 14.69
CA LYS A 66 -7.29 1.80 14.73
C LYS A 66 -6.11 0.84 14.59
N ASN A 67 -6.35 -0.33 14.00
CA ASN A 67 -5.26 -1.27 13.71
C ASN A 67 -4.39 -0.80 12.54
N ILE A 68 -4.97 -0.10 11.58
CA ILE A 68 -4.25 0.37 10.40
C ILE A 68 -3.91 1.85 10.56
N HIS A 69 -2.64 2.17 10.31
CA HIS A 69 -2.16 3.53 10.20
C HIS A 69 -2.12 3.91 8.73
N HIS A 70 -2.87 4.94 8.36
CA HIS A 70 -2.88 5.48 7.01
C HIS A 70 -1.94 6.68 6.98
N LEU A 71 -0.71 6.45 6.52
CA LEU A 71 0.35 7.45 6.59
C LEU A 71 0.43 8.21 5.27
N PHE A 72 0.39 9.51 5.34
CA PHE A 72 0.43 10.36 4.15
C PHE A 72 1.34 11.56 4.37
N CYS A 73 1.90 12.06 3.28
CA CYS A 73 2.78 13.23 3.35
C CYS A 73 1.96 14.48 3.67
N ARG A 74 2.34 15.18 4.73
CA ARG A 74 1.65 16.41 5.13
C ARG A 74 1.88 17.58 4.15
N GLN A 75 2.89 17.47 3.29
CA GLN A 75 3.20 18.50 2.30
C GLN A 75 2.41 18.32 1.02
N CYS A 76 2.37 17.12 0.45
CA CYS A 76 1.71 16.87 -0.83
C CYS A 76 0.45 16.01 -0.74
N GLY A 77 0.17 15.42 0.42
CA GLY A 77 -1.04 14.63 0.64
C GLY A 77 -1.02 13.21 0.09
N ILE A 78 0.03 12.80 -0.58
CA ILE A 78 0.11 11.44 -1.14
C ILE A 78 0.36 10.43 -0.02
N LYS A 79 -0.36 9.31 -0.07
CA LYS A 79 -0.23 8.19 0.85
C LYS A 79 0.74 7.17 0.27
N PRO A 80 2.01 7.11 0.71
CA PRO A 80 2.97 6.17 0.16
C PRO A 80 2.80 4.75 0.70
N PHE A 81 2.27 4.60 1.91
CA PHE A 81 2.03 3.28 2.49
C PHE A 81 1.08 3.37 3.68
N GLY A 82 0.53 2.22 4.04
CA GLY A 82 -0.13 2.02 5.32
C GLY A 82 0.65 1.02 6.15
N ARG A 83 0.39 0.99 7.45
CA ARG A 83 1.04 0.06 8.37
C ARG A 83 -0.02 -0.56 9.26
N GLY A 84 0.09 -1.86 9.49
CA GLY A 84 -0.81 -2.56 10.38
C GLY A 84 -0.11 -3.72 11.06
N HIS A 85 -0.88 -4.46 11.86
CA HIS A 85 -0.39 -5.63 12.57
C HIS A 85 -1.37 -6.78 12.36
N MET A 86 -0.86 -7.92 11.89
CA MET A 86 -1.64 -9.13 11.71
C MET A 86 -0.74 -10.35 11.87
N GLU A 87 -1.09 -11.25 12.79
CA GLU A 87 -0.26 -12.42 13.06
C GLU A 87 -0.07 -13.31 11.82
N ALA A 88 -1.09 -13.45 11.00
CA ALA A 88 -1.02 -14.22 9.76
C ALA A 88 0.03 -13.68 8.78
N LEU A 89 0.41 -12.41 8.91
CA LEU A 89 1.44 -11.75 8.09
C LEU A 89 2.77 -11.59 8.85
N GLY A 90 2.92 -12.28 9.96
CA GLY A 90 4.15 -12.24 10.75
C GLY A 90 4.26 -11.06 11.71
N GLY A 91 3.16 -10.38 12.02
CA GLY A 91 3.12 -9.23 12.90
C GLY A 91 2.94 -7.93 12.14
N THR A 92 3.85 -6.98 12.33
CA THR A 92 3.79 -5.70 11.59
C THR A 92 3.97 -5.93 10.09
N PHE A 93 3.09 -5.35 9.30
CA PHE A 93 3.19 -5.37 7.85
C PHE A 93 3.00 -3.95 7.30
N TYR A 94 3.43 -3.77 6.05
CA TYR A 94 3.26 -2.52 5.33
C TYR A 94 2.45 -2.76 4.07
N ALA A 95 1.46 -1.90 3.84
CA ALA A 95 0.69 -1.88 2.61
C ALA A 95 1.28 -0.77 1.73
N VAL A 96 2.17 -1.16 0.84
CA VAL A 96 2.90 -0.21 -0.01
C VAL A 96 1.99 0.22 -1.16
N ASN A 97 1.90 1.53 -1.39
CA ASN A 97 1.20 2.05 -2.55
C ASN A 97 2.06 1.82 -3.79
N VAL A 98 1.64 0.87 -4.62
CA VAL A 98 2.39 0.50 -5.84
C VAL A 98 2.56 1.70 -6.76
N ALA A 99 1.57 2.60 -6.80
CA ALA A 99 1.64 3.81 -7.62
C ALA A 99 2.74 4.78 -7.18
N CYS A 100 3.26 4.61 -5.95
CA CYS A 100 4.33 5.45 -5.41
C CYS A 100 5.73 4.90 -5.68
N LEU A 101 5.85 3.78 -6.37
CA LEU A 101 7.15 3.25 -6.75
C LEU A 101 7.76 4.10 -7.87
N ASP A 102 9.03 4.43 -7.72
CA ASP A 102 9.78 5.22 -8.70
C ASP A 102 10.81 4.36 -9.40
N GLY A 103 11.06 4.65 -10.67
CA GLY A 103 12.04 3.93 -11.44
C GLY A 103 11.60 2.53 -11.87
N THR A 104 10.36 2.14 -11.58
CA THR A 104 9.78 0.87 -11.98
C THR A 104 8.89 1.12 -13.21
N ALA A 105 9.13 0.40 -14.29
CA ALA A 105 8.35 0.58 -15.51
C ALA A 105 6.87 0.21 -15.26
N PRO A 106 5.91 0.92 -15.88
CA PRO A 106 4.50 0.59 -15.71
C PRO A 106 4.15 -0.86 -16.02
N GLN A 107 4.81 -1.46 -17.02
CA GLN A 107 4.60 -2.85 -17.38
C GLN A 107 5.04 -3.79 -16.27
N GLU A 108 6.12 -3.46 -15.58
CA GLU A 108 6.60 -4.24 -14.45
C GLU A 108 5.67 -4.08 -13.24
N MET A 109 5.23 -2.86 -12.96
CA MET A 109 4.27 -2.61 -11.88
C MET A 109 2.98 -3.39 -12.07
N ALA A 110 2.54 -3.54 -13.31
CA ALA A 110 1.30 -4.21 -13.67
C ALA A 110 1.47 -5.70 -14.04
N ALA A 111 2.65 -6.27 -13.81
CA ALA A 111 2.94 -7.64 -14.25
C ALA A 111 2.15 -8.71 -13.50
N GLY A 112 1.86 -8.49 -12.22
CA GLY A 112 1.11 -9.43 -11.40
C GLY A 112 -0.39 -9.22 -11.49
N PRO A 113 -1.18 -10.20 -11.02
CA PRO A 113 -2.63 -10.04 -10.97
C PRO A 113 -3.03 -9.03 -9.92
N ILE A 114 -4.17 -8.36 -10.14
CA ILE A 114 -4.78 -7.49 -9.15
C ILE A 114 -5.93 -8.26 -8.51
N GLN A 115 -5.86 -8.45 -7.20
CA GLN A 115 -6.94 -9.05 -6.42
C GLN A 115 -7.85 -7.94 -5.91
N TYR A 116 -9.11 -7.96 -6.32
CA TYR A 116 -10.11 -7.05 -5.80
C TYR A 116 -10.72 -7.66 -4.55
N GLN A 117 -10.84 -6.87 -3.49
CA GLN A 117 -11.28 -7.34 -2.17
C GLN A 117 -12.53 -6.59 -1.73
N ASP A 118 -13.52 -7.32 -1.24
CA ASP A 118 -14.75 -6.75 -0.70
C ASP A 118 -14.60 -6.44 0.79
N GLY A 119 -13.75 -5.47 1.10
CA GLY A 119 -13.53 -5.04 2.48
C GLY A 119 -14.73 -4.34 3.08
N ARG A 120 -15.60 -3.76 2.25
CA ARG A 120 -16.84 -3.11 2.70
C ARG A 120 -17.76 -4.09 3.42
N HIS A 121 -17.80 -5.34 2.97
CA HIS A 121 -18.58 -6.41 3.58
C HIS A 121 -17.72 -7.37 4.40
N ASN A 122 -16.48 -7.00 4.70
CA ASN A 122 -15.52 -7.83 5.44
C ASN A 122 -15.30 -9.19 4.79
N ALA A 123 -15.36 -9.24 3.46
CA ALA A 123 -15.16 -10.44 2.64
C ALA A 123 -13.88 -10.31 1.81
N TRP A 124 -12.75 -10.40 2.49
CA TRP A 124 -11.43 -10.09 1.93
C TRP A 124 -10.94 -11.10 0.88
N ASP A 125 -11.55 -12.28 0.86
CA ASP A 125 -11.24 -13.35 -0.08
C ASP A 125 -12.11 -13.31 -1.34
N LYS A 126 -12.97 -12.31 -1.47
CA LYS A 126 -13.93 -12.20 -2.58
C LYS A 126 -13.84 -10.82 -3.21
N ALA A 127 -14.04 -10.78 -4.53
CA ALA A 127 -14.15 -9.53 -5.23
C ALA A 127 -15.57 -8.93 -5.02
N PRO A 128 -15.67 -7.60 -4.90
CA PRO A 128 -16.99 -6.97 -4.93
C PRO A 128 -17.60 -7.10 -6.33
N ALA A 129 -18.93 -6.91 -6.42
CA ALA A 129 -19.64 -7.01 -7.69
C ALA A 129 -19.17 -5.99 -8.73
N GLU A 130 -18.75 -4.81 -8.27
CA GLU A 130 -18.23 -3.76 -9.14
C GLU A 130 -16.80 -3.42 -8.73
N THR A 131 -15.87 -3.37 -9.69
CA THR A 131 -14.46 -3.11 -9.43
C THR A 131 -13.88 -1.97 -10.26
N ARG A 132 -14.61 -1.48 -11.26
CA ARG A 132 -14.07 -0.49 -12.21
C ARG A 132 -13.77 0.86 -11.56
N HIS A 133 -14.35 1.14 -10.40
CA HIS A 133 -14.13 2.37 -9.65
C HIS A 133 -12.93 2.29 -8.68
N LEU A 134 -12.32 1.13 -8.58
CA LEU A 134 -11.23 0.90 -7.62
C LEU A 134 -9.84 1.09 -8.24
#